data_bfc4ea5743823090664e8826b3a5b12d
#
_entry.id   bfc4ea5743823090664e8826b3a5b12d
#
_cell.length_a   1.000
_cell.length_b   1.000
_cell.length_c   1.000
_cell.angle_alpha   90.00
_cell.angle_beta   90.00
_cell.angle_gamma   90.00
#
_symmetry.space_group_name_H-M   'P 1'
#
loop_
_entity.id
_entity.type
_entity.pdbx_description
1 polymer ?
#
loop_
_entity_poly.entity_id
_entity_poly.type
_entity_poly.pdbx_seq_one_letter_code
_entity_poly.pdbx_strand_id
1 'polypeptide(L)'
;MITVAFSTRKIDEKFVQEIKNTSGLKNIEVLPYENNGEYSLTEIYNKAIQDSSNEIVVLCHDDIMFDTKSWARKLIKHFDESNFGILGVAGTTHLPASGKWWEDPSKMVGIVNHENDGKRWESKYCKNWVGEIIETVIVDGVFIAIHKERIVEKFGTDIEGFHFYDLDFCVSNYLKNVKIGVIFDMRITHKSVGQTNNQWETNREYFIEKYDDNLPIFMKPEIIVNEKINKFKVPSVLLLQSTEFNKTKLFVEKVKSFNHDSIKIVVISNDNNYDELQQIQGVEVVEGFFNDFPKNSSILKYQDEMLEGTELVYISTDEVDILNDVFYNLSEIYRQGKREFGCAFPLSFDERNSVLSTSLYITLSKQNHLGLHLNHQNSFYNYSFGIVNNPVGNFVNFICTTPASLKLVDWFNINYEHSLFFNEFAMMLSSQKKKVVVDTNSLVIQNGFLADYFLERTLLDFKNLNQSVQNNKDLHPFITQQK
;
A
#
# COMPACT_ATOMS: atom_id res chain seq x y z
N MET A 1 -9.78 -14.99 26.75
CA MET A 1 -11.06 -15.72 26.55
C MET A 1 -11.92 -14.93 25.58
N ILE A 2 -12.94 -15.55 24.99
CA ILE A 2 -13.73 -14.98 23.90
C ILE A 2 -15.23 -15.15 24.17
N THR A 3 -16.02 -14.16 23.78
CA THR A 3 -17.49 -14.24 23.69
C THR A 3 -17.90 -14.29 22.24
N VAL A 4 -18.84 -15.15 21.88
CA VAL A 4 -19.50 -15.15 20.55
C VAL A 4 -20.95 -14.76 20.74
N ALA A 5 -21.40 -13.76 19.99
CA ALA A 5 -22.79 -13.32 20.03
C ALA A 5 -23.36 -13.24 18.63
N PHE A 6 -24.65 -13.57 18.51
CA PHE A 6 -25.39 -13.51 17.25
C PHE A 6 -26.87 -13.23 17.51
N SER A 7 -27.51 -12.57 16.54
CA SER A 7 -28.95 -12.40 16.50
C SER A 7 -29.57 -13.53 15.69
N THR A 8 -30.67 -14.10 16.16
CA THR A 8 -31.38 -15.20 15.48
C THR A 8 -32.88 -15.13 15.74
N ARG A 9 -33.67 -15.62 14.80
CA ARG A 9 -35.14 -15.73 15.02
C ARG A 9 -35.51 -16.79 16.04
N LYS A 10 -34.69 -17.84 16.15
CA LYS A 10 -34.87 -18.94 17.07
C LYS A 10 -33.51 -19.57 17.40
N ILE A 11 -33.22 -19.72 18.68
CA ILE A 11 -31.95 -20.29 19.13
C ILE A 11 -31.84 -21.73 18.64
N ASP A 12 -30.78 -22.01 17.86
CA ASP A 12 -30.39 -23.36 17.46
C ASP A 12 -29.24 -23.87 18.35
N GLU A 13 -29.57 -24.76 19.26
CA GLU A 13 -28.60 -25.40 20.17
C GLU A 13 -27.47 -26.16 19.41
N LYS A 14 -27.73 -26.61 18.16
CA LYS A 14 -26.69 -27.25 17.36
C LYS A 14 -25.65 -26.26 16.93
N PHE A 15 -26.06 -25.06 16.53
CA PHE A 15 -25.13 -23.98 16.19
C PHE A 15 -24.31 -23.52 17.41
N VAL A 16 -24.96 -23.34 18.55
CA VAL A 16 -24.25 -23.04 19.82
C VAL A 16 -23.20 -24.11 20.14
N GLN A 17 -23.54 -25.37 19.94
CA GLN A 17 -22.63 -26.49 20.21
C GLN A 17 -21.51 -26.58 19.17
N GLU A 18 -21.78 -26.26 17.91
CA GLU A 18 -20.76 -26.16 16.84
C GLU A 18 -19.72 -25.11 17.17
N ILE A 19 -20.14 -23.89 17.56
CA ILE A 19 -19.23 -22.82 18.01
C ILE A 19 -18.31 -23.35 19.12
N LYS A 20 -18.87 -24.00 20.14
CA LYS A 20 -18.09 -24.58 21.27
C LYS A 20 -17.09 -25.61 20.80
N ASN A 21 -17.52 -26.55 19.95
CA ASN A 21 -16.71 -27.68 19.52
C ASN A 21 -15.57 -27.29 18.58
N THR A 22 -15.76 -26.25 17.75
CA THR A 22 -14.78 -25.81 16.75
C THR A 22 -13.81 -24.77 17.30
N SER A 23 -14.15 -24.07 18.38
CA SER A 23 -13.37 -22.99 18.97
C SER A 23 -11.96 -23.37 19.40
N GLY A 24 -11.75 -24.61 19.82
CA GLY A 24 -10.50 -25.07 20.43
C GLY A 24 -10.27 -24.59 21.89
N LEU A 25 -11.27 -23.98 22.50
CA LEU A 25 -11.24 -23.50 23.89
C LEU A 25 -12.05 -24.43 24.79
N LYS A 26 -11.61 -24.61 26.05
CA LYS A 26 -12.40 -25.36 27.04
C LYS A 26 -13.67 -24.62 27.43
N ASN A 27 -13.55 -23.29 27.58
CA ASN A 27 -14.64 -22.40 27.97
C ASN A 27 -14.73 -21.29 26.95
N ILE A 28 -15.84 -21.16 26.29
CA ILE A 28 -16.22 -20.07 25.41
C ILE A 28 -17.62 -19.61 25.79
N GLU A 29 -17.78 -18.31 25.93
CA GLU A 29 -19.08 -17.73 26.18
C GLU A 29 -19.83 -17.59 24.86
N VAL A 30 -21.10 -18.00 24.84
CA VAL A 30 -21.96 -17.85 23.66
C VAL A 30 -23.24 -17.17 24.12
N LEU A 31 -23.54 -16.03 23.51
CA LEU A 31 -24.69 -15.17 23.78
C LEU A 31 -25.61 -15.10 22.55
N PRO A 32 -26.54 -16.06 22.40
CA PRO A 32 -27.57 -15.98 21.36
C PRO A 32 -28.67 -14.99 21.79
N TYR A 33 -29.06 -14.09 20.88
CA TYR A 33 -30.15 -13.16 21.08
C TYR A 33 -31.30 -13.51 20.16
N GLU A 34 -32.42 -13.98 20.76
CA GLU A 34 -33.65 -14.20 20.01
C GLU A 34 -34.26 -12.84 19.65
N ASN A 35 -34.44 -12.59 18.34
CA ASN A 35 -34.91 -11.33 17.80
C ASN A 35 -35.76 -11.58 16.56
N ASN A 36 -37.06 -11.33 16.67
CA ASN A 36 -38.01 -11.49 15.57
C ASN A 36 -38.28 -10.16 14.84
N GLY A 37 -37.33 -9.22 14.93
CA GLY A 37 -37.41 -7.90 14.32
C GLY A 37 -37.83 -6.79 15.28
N GLU A 38 -37.82 -7.07 16.60
CA GLU A 38 -38.14 -6.06 17.63
C GLU A 38 -37.00 -5.06 17.80
N TYR A 39 -35.75 -5.47 17.52
CA TYR A 39 -34.54 -4.66 17.68
C TYR A 39 -33.72 -4.65 16.40
N SER A 40 -33.06 -3.54 16.14
CA SER A 40 -32.03 -3.45 15.10
C SER A 40 -30.82 -4.32 15.46
N LEU A 41 -30.01 -4.67 14.44
CA LEU A 41 -28.78 -5.44 14.70
C LEU A 41 -27.75 -4.64 15.50
N THR A 42 -27.73 -3.31 15.32
CA THR A 42 -26.87 -2.38 16.08
C THR A 42 -27.20 -2.39 17.57
N GLU A 43 -28.49 -2.41 17.94
CA GLU A 43 -28.93 -2.51 19.33
C GLU A 43 -28.53 -3.86 19.94
N ILE A 44 -28.73 -4.96 19.21
CA ILE A 44 -28.33 -6.31 19.66
C ILE A 44 -26.81 -6.39 19.86
N TYR A 45 -26.04 -5.87 18.92
CA TYR A 45 -24.56 -5.95 19.00
C TYR A 45 -24.00 -5.04 20.10
N ASN A 46 -24.55 -3.86 20.31
CA ASN A 46 -24.19 -3.01 21.43
C ASN A 46 -24.51 -3.71 22.77
N LYS A 47 -25.65 -4.38 22.87
CA LYS A 47 -26.02 -5.15 24.04
C LYS A 47 -25.05 -6.32 24.24
N ALA A 48 -24.70 -7.04 23.17
CA ALA A 48 -23.76 -8.15 23.23
C ALA A 48 -22.36 -7.72 23.74
N ILE A 49 -21.88 -6.56 23.27
CA ILE A 49 -20.62 -5.98 23.76
C ILE A 49 -20.70 -5.65 25.26
N GLN A 50 -21.83 -5.15 25.72
CA GLN A 50 -22.05 -4.81 27.13
C GLN A 50 -22.17 -6.07 28.01
N ASP A 51 -22.96 -7.07 27.56
CA ASP A 51 -23.23 -8.30 28.31
C ASP A 51 -22.02 -9.26 28.34
N SER A 52 -21.10 -9.13 27.37
CA SER A 52 -19.92 -9.98 27.26
C SER A 52 -19.00 -9.85 28.47
N SER A 53 -18.63 -10.99 29.07
CA SER A 53 -17.65 -11.05 30.15
C SER A 53 -16.20 -11.07 29.68
N ASN A 54 -15.93 -11.11 28.38
CA ASN A 54 -14.59 -11.19 27.82
C ASN A 54 -14.21 -9.92 27.05
N GLU A 55 -12.89 -9.68 26.88
CA GLU A 55 -12.35 -8.54 26.12
C GLU A 55 -12.54 -8.70 24.61
N ILE A 56 -12.49 -9.94 24.12
CA ILE A 56 -12.69 -10.25 22.70
C ILE A 56 -14.13 -10.71 22.52
N VAL A 57 -14.84 -10.02 21.64
CA VAL A 57 -16.23 -10.34 21.26
C VAL A 57 -16.30 -10.59 19.77
N VAL A 58 -16.87 -11.71 19.41
CA VAL A 58 -17.19 -12.09 18.02
C VAL A 58 -18.68 -11.86 17.80
N LEU A 59 -18.99 -11.04 16.84
CA LEU A 59 -20.34 -10.77 16.35
C LEU A 59 -20.46 -11.40 14.97
N CYS A 60 -21.41 -12.29 14.77
CA CYS A 60 -21.53 -13.02 13.52
C CYS A 60 -23.00 -13.32 13.16
N HIS A 61 -23.21 -13.70 11.90
CA HIS A 61 -24.50 -14.19 11.45
C HIS A 61 -24.81 -15.57 12.05
N ASP A 62 -26.06 -15.92 12.18
CA ASP A 62 -26.52 -17.22 12.70
C ASP A 62 -26.54 -18.34 11.63
N ASP A 63 -26.24 -18.00 10.39
CA ASP A 63 -26.18 -18.91 9.24
C ASP A 63 -24.75 -19.18 8.73
N ILE A 64 -23.74 -19.02 9.60
CA ILE A 64 -22.36 -19.40 9.29
C ILE A 64 -21.99 -20.78 9.84
N MET A 65 -20.92 -21.36 9.31
CA MET A 65 -20.20 -22.50 9.88
C MET A 65 -18.72 -22.16 10.01
N PHE A 66 -18.11 -22.60 11.11
CA PHE A 66 -16.67 -22.46 11.33
C PHE A 66 -15.91 -23.63 10.74
N ASP A 67 -15.34 -23.46 9.54
CA ASP A 67 -14.59 -24.54 8.84
C ASP A 67 -13.23 -24.78 9.47
N THR A 68 -12.64 -23.75 10.09
CA THR A 68 -11.31 -23.86 10.72
C THR A 68 -11.43 -24.36 12.16
N LYS A 69 -10.77 -25.47 12.46
CA LYS A 69 -10.65 -25.96 13.84
C LYS A 69 -9.76 -25.03 14.67
N SER A 70 -10.11 -24.90 15.95
CA SER A 70 -9.40 -24.03 16.90
C SER A 70 -9.32 -22.54 16.46
N TRP A 71 -10.32 -22.09 15.73
CA TRP A 71 -10.41 -20.74 15.19
C TRP A 71 -10.31 -19.66 16.27
N ALA A 72 -10.89 -19.88 17.45
CA ALA A 72 -10.85 -18.90 18.54
C ALA A 72 -9.44 -18.73 19.12
N ARG A 73 -8.62 -19.79 19.14
CA ARG A 73 -7.21 -19.68 19.56
C ARG A 73 -6.40 -18.85 18.56
N LYS A 74 -6.65 -19.00 17.26
CA LYS A 74 -6.00 -18.20 16.22
C LYS A 74 -6.39 -16.75 16.36
N LEU A 75 -7.67 -16.47 16.55
CA LEU A 75 -8.18 -15.11 16.73
C LEU A 75 -7.58 -14.41 17.96
N ILE A 76 -7.49 -15.14 19.11
CA ILE A 76 -6.82 -14.61 20.31
C ILE A 76 -5.36 -14.27 20.00
N LYS A 77 -4.63 -15.21 19.35
CA LYS A 77 -3.23 -14.98 18.96
C LYS A 77 -3.09 -13.70 18.12
N HIS A 78 -3.98 -13.50 17.13
CA HIS A 78 -3.94 -12.30 16.28
C HIS A 78 -4.14 -11.02 17.09
N PHE A 79 -5.05 -10.99 18.05
CA PHE A 79 -5.22 -9.83 18.92
C PHE A 79 -4.04 -9.65 19.88
N ASP A 80 -3.47 -10.72 20.42
CA ASP A 80 -2.34 -10.66 21.36
C ASP A 80 -1.04 -10.19 20.68
N GLU A 81 -0.82 -10.58 19.41
CA GLU A 81 0.38 -10.28 18.64
C GLU A 81 0.28 -8.98 17.81
N SER A 82 -0.86 -8.29 17.85
CA SER A 82 -1.11 -7.08 17.07
C SER A 82 -1.89 -6.03 17.86
N ASN A 83 -2.06 -4.84 17.29
CA ASN A 83 -2.87 -3.76 17.87
C ASN A 83 -4.20 -3.53 17.12
N PHE A 84 -4.68 -4.49 16.35
CA PHE A 84 -5.99 -4.41 15.73
C PHE A 84 -7.10 -4.28 16.78
N GLY A 85 -8.07 -3.40 16.51
CA GLY A 85 -9.29 -3.28 17.29
C GLY A 85 -10.43 -4.12 16.73
N ILE A 86 -10.44 -4.31 15.40
CA ILE A 86 -11.48 -5.02 14.65
C ILE A 86 -10.83 -5.97 13.66
N LEU A 87 -11.28 -7.23 13.64
CA LEU A 87 -10.85 -8.26 12.70
C LEU A 87 -12.06 -8.93 12.03
N GLY A 88 -11.95 -9.24 10.74
CA GLY A 88 -12.96 -9.95 9.96
C GLY A 88 -12.39 -11.00 9.04
N VAL A 89 -13.21 -11.61 8.20
CA VAL A 89 -12.82 -12.63 7.21
C VAL A 89 -12.94 -12.15 5.77
N ALA A 90 -13.63 -11.04 5.55
CA ALA A 90 -13.75 -10.33 4.29
C ALA A 90 -13.86 -8.82 4.53
N GLY A 91 -13.44 -8.01 3.58
CA GLY A 91 -13.48 -6.55 3.66
C GLY A 91 -12.83 -5.89 2.45
N THR A 92 -12.50 -4.61 2.58
CA THR A 92 -11.85 -3.86 1.51
C THR A 92 -10.80 -2.87 2.03
N THR A 93 -9.78 -2.62 1.22
CA THR A 93 -8.77 -1.58 1.45
C THR A 93 -9.17 -0.23 0.87
N HIS A 94 -10.27 -0.19 0.12
CA HIS A 94 -10.84 1.01 -0.49
C HIS A 94 -12.36 0.99 -0.37
N LEU A 95 -12.94 1.97 0.29
CA LEU A 95 -14.38 2.17 0.33
C LEU A 95 -14.76 3.27 -0.66
N PRO A 96 -15.41 2.94 -1.78
CA PRO A 96 -15.83 3.91 -2.80
C PRO A 96 -16.84 4.93 -2.28
N ALA A 97 -16.95 6.07 -2.97
CA ALA A 97 -17.96 7.09 -2.67
C ALA A 97 -19.40 6.56 -2.74
N SER A 98 -19.64 5.49 -3.50
CA SER A 98 -20.94 4.82 -3.58
C SER A 98 -21.33 4.06 -2.31
N GLY A 99 -20.42 3.84 -1.36
CA GLY A 99 -20.61 2.99 -0.19
C GLY A 99 -20.67 1.49 -0.49
N LYS A 100 -20.47 1.07 -1.74
CA LYS A 100 -20.49 -0.34 -2.17
C LYS A 100 -19.08 -0.91 -2.10
N TRP A 101 -18.67 -1.48 -0.98
CA TRP A 101 -17.31 -1.95 -0.75
C TRP A 101 -16.82 -3.04 -1.74
N TRP A 102 -17.74 -3.71 -2.44
CA TRP A 102 -17.46 -4.70 -3.49
C TRP A 102 -17.41 -4.13 -4.92
N GLU A 103 -17.60 -2.82 -5.09
CA GLU A 103 -17.61 -2.16 -6.41
C GLU A 103 -16.23 -2.17 -7.06
N ASP A 104 -15.17 -2.18 -6.27
CA ASP A 104 -13.80 -2.40 -6.72
C ASP A 104 -13.27 -3.77 -6.27
N PRO A 105 -13.48 -4.85 -7.06
CA PRO A 105 -13.03 -6.20 -6.70
C PRO A 105 -11.53 -6.29 -6.48
N SER A 106 -10.74 -5.37 -7.04
CA SER A 106 -9.28 -5.35 -6.92
C SER A 106 -8.81 -4.95 -5.52
N LYS A 107 -9.66 -4.26 -4.76
CA LYS A 107 -9.42 -3.78 -3.41
C LYS A 107 -10.06 -4.67 -2.34
N MET A 108 -10.90 -5.61 -2.76
CA MET A 108 -11.51 -6.58 -1.86
C MET A 108 -10.46 -7.56 -1.34
N VAL A 109 -10.58 -7.93 -0.08
CA VAL A 109 -9.69 -8.86 0.60
C VAL A 109 -10.49 -9.87 1.41
N GLY A 110 -9.98 -11.09 1.51
CA GLY A 110 -10.60 -12.15 2.30
C GLY A 110 -10.88 -13.42 1.54
N ILE A 111 -11.30 -14.44 2.28
CA ILE A 111 -11.72 -15.73 1.72
C ILE A 111 -12.94 -16.22 2.51
N VAL A 112 -14.06 -16.36 1.82
CA VAL A 112 -15.31 -16.86 2.39
C VAL A 112 -15.82 -18.01 1.53
N ASN A 113 -16.15 -19.12 2.17
CA ASN A 113 -16.90 -20.21 1.54
C ASN A 113 -18.39 -19.86 1.59
N HIS A 114 -19.11 -20.21 0.55
CA HIS A 114 -20.55 -20.04 0.45
C HIS A 114 -21.24 -21.37 0.21
N GLU A 115 -22.45 -21.51 0.75
CA GLU A 115 -23.35 -22.62 0.46
C GLU A 115 -24.77 -22.08 0.26
N ASN A 116 -25.32 -22.28 -0.93
CA ASN A 116 -26.70 -21.92 -1.21
C ASN A 116 -27.31 -22.92 -2.18
N ASP A 117 -28.55 -23.39 -1.94
CA ASP A 117 -29.28 -24.34 -2.78
C ASP A 117 -28.46 -25.60 -3.12
N GLY A 118 -27.69 -26.11 -2.16
CA GLY A 118 -26.85 -27.30 -2.32
C GLY A 118 -25.59 -27.07 -3.16
N LYS A 119 -25.31 -25.86 -3.59
CA LYS A 119 -24.07 -25.48 -4.27
C LYS A 119 -23.10 -24.85 -3.27
N ARG A 120 -21.83 -25.24 -3.38
CA ARG A 120 -20.73 -24.65 -2.62
C ARG A 120 -19.73 -23.99 -3.54
N TRP A 121 -19.22 -22.83 -3.14
CA TRP A 121 -18.13 -22.14 -3.85
C TRP A 121 -17.28 -21.35 -2.87
N GLU A 122 -16.04 -21.04 -3.26
CA GLU A 122 -15.14 -20.18 -2.52
C GLU A 122 -15.06 -18.82 -3.21
N SER A 123 -15.29 -17.75 -2.46
CA SER A 123 -14.97 -16.38 -2.88
C SER A 123 -13.60 -16.02 -2.31
N LYS A 124 -12.62 -15.93 -3.21
CA LYS A 124 -11.25 -15.52 -2.89
C LYS A 124 -10.97 -14.19 -3.56
N TYR A 125 -10.99 -13.13 -2.78
CA TYR A 125 -10.89 -11.77 -3.28
C TYR A 125 -9.43 -11.35 -3.53
N CYS A 126 -8.49 -11.83 -2.73
CA CYS A 126 -7.06 -11.56 -2.89
C CYS A 126 -6.32 -12.81 -3.38
N LYS A 127 -5.59 -12.71 -4.51
CA LYS A 127 -4.94 -13.86 -5.15
C LYS A 127 -3.51 -14.14 -4.68
N ASN A 128 -2.76 -13.11 -4.29
CA ASN A 128 -1.32 -13.20 -4.00
C ASN A 128 -1.01 -12.67 -2.60
N TRP A 129 -1.52 -13.34 -1.60
CA TRP A 129 -1.40 -12.94 -0.22
C TRP A 129 -0.22 -13.65 0.48
N VAL A 130 0.57 -12.86 1.23
CA VAL A 130 1.62 -13.37 2.13
C VAL A 130 1.41 -12.73 3.50
N GLY A 131 1.10 -13.56 4.51
CA GLY A 131 0.83 -13.12 5.87
C GLY A 131 -0.48 -13.66 6.43
N GLU A 132 -0.76 -13.37 7.68
CA GLU A 132 -1.96 -13.85 8.37
C GLU A 132 -3.07 -12.80 8.44
N ILE A 133 -2.76 -11.51 8.34
CA ILE A 133 -3.71 -10.38 8.41
C ILE A 133 -3.39 -9.33 7.35
N ILE A 134 -4.44 -8.76 6.74
CA ILE A 134 -4.36 -7.51 5.96
C ILE A 134 -5.12 -6.41 6.69
N GLU A 135 -4.52 -5.22 6.82
CA GLU A 135 -5.23 -4.02 7.25
C GLU A 135 -6.23 -3.56 6.19
N THR A 136 -7.41 -3.12 6.61
CA THR A 136 -8.54 -2.75 5.77
C THR A 136 -9.25 -1.52 6.32
N VAL A 137 -10.09 -0.89 5.48
CA VAL A 137 -10.98 0.20 5.93
C VAL A 137 -12.22 -0.34 6.63
N ILE A 138 -12.75 -1.45 6.13
CA ILE A 138 -13.93 -2.13 6.69
C ILE A 138 -13.76 -3.64 6.65
N VAL A 139 -14.54 -4.31 7.46
CA VAL A 139 -14.83 -5.76 7.35
C VAL A 139 -16.33 -5.98 7.16
N ASP A 140 -16.67 -7.08 6.49
CA ASP A 140 -18.05 -7.49 6.22
C ASP A 140 -18.72 -8.01 7.49
N GLY A 141 -19.99 -7.68 7.66
CA GLY A 141 -20.79 -7.99 8.83
C GLY A 141 -21.04 -9.48 9.08
N VAL A 142 -20.75 -10.36 8.13
CA VAL A 142 -20.88 -11.82 8.31
C VAL A 142 -20.08 -12.32 9.51
N PHE A 143 -18.94 -11.67 9.79
CA PHE A 143 -18.10 -11.99 10.93
C PHE A 143 -17.27 -10.77 11.33
N ILE A 144 -17.51 -10.23 12.50
CA ILE A 144 -16.78 -9.10 13.10
C ILE A 144 -16.28 -9.53 14.47
N ALA A 145 -14.96 -9.59 14.64
CA ALA A 145 -14.33 -9.78 15.94
C ALA A 145 -13.78 -8.42 16.44
N ILE A 146 -14.05 -8.08 17.69
CA ILE A 146 -13.62 -6.82 18.29
C ILE A 146 -12.84 -7.05 19.58
N HIS A 147 -11.88 -6.17 19.86
CA HIS A 147 -11.26 -6.03 21.16
C HIS A 147 -11.85 -4.81 21.86
N LYS A 148 -12.64 -5.02 22.91
CA LYS A 148 -13.44 -3.96 23.54
C LYS A 148 -12.65 -2.72 23.97
N GLU A 149 -11.42 -2.89 24.42
CA GLU A 149 -10.57 -1.78 24.87
C GLU A 149 -9.91 -1.02 23.73
N ARG A 150 -9.96 -1.55 22.48
CA ARG A 150 -9.30 -0.97 21.32
C ARG A 150 -10.25 -0.29 20.35
N ILE A 151 -11.56 -0.55 20.45
CA ILE A 151 -12.57 0.21 19.73
C ILE A 151 -12.87 1.52 20.45
N VAL A 152 -13.21 2.56 19.70
CA VAL A 152 -13.55 3.89 20.22
C VAL A 152 -15.06 4.13 20.12
N GLU A 153 -15.65 3.76 18.99
CA GLU A 153 -17.07 3.97 18.72
C GLU A 153 -17.85 2.66 18.85
N LYS A 154 -19.09 2.76 19.29
CA LYS A 154 -20.08 1.68 19.30
C LYS A 154 -20.83 1.64 17.97
N PHE A 155 -21.65 0.61 17.77
CA PHE A 155 -22.55 0.58 16.62
C PHE A 155 -23.54 1.76 16.68
N GLY A 156 -23.64 2.52 15.57
CA GLY A 156 -24.57 3.63 15.46
C GLY A 156 -26.01 3.14 15.52
N THR A 157 -26.86 3.80 16.34
CA THR A 157 -28.27 3.45 16.48
C THR A 157 -29.17 4.22 15.51
N ASP A 158 -28.58 5.04 14.69
CA ASP A 158 -29.19 5.85 13.62
C ASP A 158 -29.38 5.05 12.31
N ILE A 159 -28.75 3.87 12.20
CA ILE A 159 -28.95 2.92 11.10
C ILE A 159 -29.95 1.83 11.52
N GLU A 160 -31.07 1.80 10.87
CA GLU A 160 -32.14 0.84 11.17
C GLU A 160 -31.97 -0.48 10.42
N GLY A 161 -32.43 -1.58 11.04
CA GLY A 161 -32.48 -2.90 10.40
C GLY A 161 -31.15 -3.64 10.38
N PHE A 162 -30.81 -4.23 9.22
CA PHE A 162 -29.76 -5.24 9.10
C PHE A 162 -28.70 -4.93 8.03
N HIS A 163 -28.63 -3.67 7.55
CA HIS A 163 -27.72 -3.27 6.49
C HIS A 163 -26.91 -2.04 6.89
N PHE A 164 -25.65 -1.95 6.42
CA PHE A 164 -24.72 -0.85 6.67
C PHE A 164 -24.25 -0.68 8.12
N TYR A 165 -24.71 -1.47 9.05
CA TYR A 165 -24.27 -1.43 10.46
C TYR A 165 -22.77 -1.73 10.58
N ASP A 166 -22.27 -2.63 9.76
CA ASP A 166 -20.89 -3.06 9.68
C ASP A 166 -19.97 -1.97 9.08
N LEU A 167 -20.42 -1.35 7.97
CA LEU A 167 -19.69 -0.26 7.35
C LEU A 167 -19.64 0.96 8.28
N ASP A 168 -20.76 1.34 8.88
CA ASP A 168 -20.85 2.47 9.81
C ASP A 168 -19.91 2.27 11.02
N PHE A 169 -19.98 1.11 11.64
CA PHE A 169 -19.14 0.76 12.76
C PHE A 169 -17.63 0.75 12.39
N CYS A 170 -17.31 0.19 11.23
CA CYS A 170 -15.92 0.16 10.76
C CYS A 170 -15.41 1.57 10.44
N VAL A 171 -16.15 2.36 9.66
CA VAL A 171 -15.72 3.70 9.25
C VAL A 171 -15.61 4.63 10.45
N SER A 172 -16.58 4.63 11.38
CA SER A 172 -16.51 5.47 12.58
C SER A 172 -15.27 5.18 13.43
N ASN A 173 -14.88 3.92 13.57
CA ASN A 173 -13.68 3.50 14.28
C ASN A 173 -12.40 3.78 13.47
N TYR A 174 -12.41 3.54 12.16
CA TYR A 174 -11.27 3.82 11.27
C TYR A 174 -10.87 5.30 11.30
N LEU A 175 -11.85 6.20 11.25
CA LEU A 175 -11.63 7.64 11.35
C LEU A 175 -11.09 8.09 12.72
N LYS A 176 -11.19 7.25 13.75
CA LYS A 176 -10.58 7.40 15.08
C LYS A 176 -9.26 6.65 15.23
N ASN A 177 -8.66 6.21 14.12
CA ASN A 177 -7.40 5.47 14.05
C ASN A 177 -7.44 4.07 14.70
N VAL A 178 -8.61 3.44 14.80
CA VAL A 178 -8.70 2.04 15.16
C VAL A 178 -8.27 1.19 13.97
N LYS A 179 -7.33 0.28 14.21
CA LYS A 179 -6.88 -0.65 13.17
C LYS A 179 -7.91 -1.73 12.92
N ILE A 180 -8.24 -1.91 11.65
CA ILE A 180 -9.20 -2.91 11.15
C ILE A 180 -8.47 -3.85 10.20
N GLY A 181 -8.73 -5.15 10.28
CA GLY A 181 -8.04 -6.11 9.43
C GLY A 181 -8.86 -7.34 9.05
N VAL A 182 -8.44 -7.99 7.99
CA VAL A 182 -8.98 -9.27 7.50
C VAL A 182 -7.95 -10.38 7.73
N ILE A 183 -8.37 -11.47 8.37
CA ILE A 183 -7.54 -12.65 8.67
C ILE A 183 -7.69 -13.74 7.61
N PHE A 184 -6.59 -14.40 7.25
CA PHE A 184 -6.54 -15.38 6.16
C PHE A 184 -6.39 -16.84 6.62
N ASP A 185 -6.03 -17.07 7.85
CA ASP A 185 -5.82 -18.41 8.40
C ASP A 185 -7.06 -18.98 9.07
N MET A 186 -8.20 -18.29 8.95
CA MET A 186 -9.51 -18.72 9.41
C MET A 186 -10.50 -18.77 8.24
N ARG A 187 -11.32 -19.82 8.17
CA ARG A 187 -12.35 -20.01 7.15
C ARG A 187 -13.70 -20.19 7.80
N ILE A 188 -14.70 -19.58 7.19
CA ILE A 188 -16.11 -19.78 7.48
C ILE A 188 -16.85 -20.14 6.19
N THR A 189 -17.97 -20.85 6.32
CA THR A 189 -18.97 -21.02 5.26
C THR A 189 -20.21 -20.21 5.61
N HIS A 190 -20.62 -19.29 4.73
CA HIS A 190 -21.85 -18.51 4.83
C HIS A 190 -22.94 -19.17 4.00
N LYS A 191 -24.10 -19.46 4.62
CA LYS A 191 -25.20 -20.26 4.03
C LYS A 191 -26.24 -19.42 3.30
N SER A 192 -26.03 -18.12 3.19
CA SER A 192 -26.90 -17.23 2.44
C SER A 192 -26.12 -16.36 1.44
N VAL A 193 -26.85 -15.70 0.56
CA VAL A 193 -26.32 -14.69 -0.35
C VAL A 193 -26.95 -13.36 0.02
N GLY A 194 -26.13 -12.34 0.23
CA GLY A 194 -26.60 -10.99 0.53
C GLY A 194 -27.57 -10.47 -0.55
N GLN A 195 -28.62 -9.81 -0.12
CA GLN A 195 -29.61 -9.17 -1.02
C GLN A 195 -29.64 -7.68 -0.78
N THR A 196 -29.64 -6.92 -1.88
CA THR A 196 -29.90 -5.48 -1.86
C THR A 196 -31.40 -5.25 -2.04
N ASN A 197 -32.05 -4.64 -1.04
CA ASN A 197 -33.48 -4.28 -1.07
C ASN A 197 -33.66 -2.77 -0.84
N ASN A 198 -34.90 -2.29 -0.77
CA ASN A 198 -35.15 -0.87 -0.55
C ASN A 198 -34.55 -0.34 0.75
N GLN A 199 -34.60 -1.12 1.84
CA GLN A 199 -33.95 -0.74 3.11
C GLN A 199 -32.46 -0.62 2.98
N TRP A 200 -31.83 -1.53 2.22
CA TRP A 200 -30.41 -1.46 1.91
C TRP A 200 -30.05 -0.15 1.20
N GLU A 201 -30.85 0.26 0.20
CA GLU A 201 -30.62 1.51 -0.54
C GLU A 201 -30.83 2.75 0.35
N THR A 202 -31.87 2.78 1.18
CA THR A 202 -32.10 3.86 2.15
C THR A 202 -30.91 4.01 3.12
N ASN A 203 -30.41 2.90 3.66
CA ASN A 203 -29.27 2.92 4.57
C ASN A 203 -27.99 3.34 3.84
N ARG A 204 -27.84 2.96 2.57
CA ARG A 204 -26.71 3.40 1.74
C ARG A 204 -26.69 4.91 1.54
N GLU A 205 -27.83 5.50 1.16
CA GLU A 205 -27.96 6.95 0.98
C GLU A 205 -27.64 7.68 2.28
N TYR A 206 -28.20 7.23 3.40
CA TYR A 206 -27.91 7.78 4.72
C TYR A 206 -26.41 7.68 5.07
N PHE A 207 -25.79 6.52 4.82
CA PHE A 207 -24.37 6.30 5.06
C PHE A 207 -23.48 7.25 4.23
N ILE A 208 -23.81 7.45 2.95
CA ILE A 208 -23.10 8.38 2.08
C ILE A 208 -23.22 9.81 2.62
N GLU A 209 -24.43 10.25 2.98
CA GLU A 209 -24.65 11.58 3.54
C GLU A 209 -23.86 11.78 4.85
N LYS A 210 -23.86 10.77 5.73
CA LYS A 210 -23.13 10.80 7.02
C LYS A 210 -21.62 10.94 6.84
N TYR A 211 -21.04 10.37 5.78
CA TYR A 211 -19.60 10.33 5.54
C TYR A 211 -19.15 11.05 4.27
N ASP A 212 -19.95 11.99 3.75
CA ASP A 212 -19.69 12.71 2.49
C ASP A 212 -18.29 13.36 2.46
N ASP A 213 -17.90 14.01 3.54
CA ASP A 213 -16.57 14.64 3.68
C ASP A 213 -15.40 13.63 3.74
N ASN A 214 -15.67 12.35 3.96
CA ASN A 214 -14.65 11.32 4.15
C ASN A 214 -14.56 10.36 2.97
N LEU A 215 -15.65 10.14 2.23
CA LEU A 215 -15.69 9.22 1.11
C LEU A 215 -15.13 9.85 -0.18
N PRO A 216 -14.41 9.10 -1.01
CA PRO A 216 -13.99 7.70 -0.82
C PRO A 216 -12.86 7.57 0.22
N ILE A 217 -12.83 6.46 0.95
CA ILE A 217 -11.78 6.17 1.93
C ILE A 217 -10.79 5.17 1.35
N PHE A 218 -9.52 5.56 1.31
CA PHE A 218 -8.41 4.68 0.96
C PHE A 218 -7.63 4.32 2.23
N MET A 219 -7.30 3.04 2.38
CA MET A 219 -6.40 2.65 3.45
C MET A 219 -5.03 3.29 3.21
N LYS A 220 -4.54 4.02 4.22
CA LYS A 220 -3.16 4.52 4.18
C LYS A 220 -2.22 3.34 4.44
N PRO A 221 -1.20 3.12 3.60
CA PRO A 221 -0.19 2.11 3.90
C PRO A 221 0.45 2.47 5.25
N GLU A 222 0.46 1.49 6.16
CA GLU A 222 1.14 1.68 7.41
C GLU A 222 2.65 1.78 7.15
N ILE A 223 3.28 2.81 7.68
CA ILE A 223 4.73 2.90 7.74
C ILE A 223 5.15 1.79 8.70
N ILE A 224 5.57 0.65 8.18
CA ILE A 224 6.25 -0.37 8.98
C ILE A 224 7.60 0.24 9.35
N VAL A 225 7.60 1.01 10.44
CA VAL A 225 8.84 1.38 11.10
C VAL A 225 9.35 0.07 11.71
N ASN A 226 10.23 -0.61 11.00
CA ASN A 226 10.97 -1.71 11.56
C ASN A 226 11.81 -1.11 12.70
N GLU A 227 11.40 -1.30 13.95
CA GLU A 227 12.11 -0.84 15.17
C GLU A 227 13.51 -1.47 15.34
N LYS A 228 13.89 -2.42 14.49
CA LYS A 228 15.28 -2.82 14.35
C LYS A 228 15.99 -1.81 13.45
N ILE A 229 16.55 -0.78 14.05
CA ILE A 229 17.53 0.11 13.43
C ILE A 229 18.72 -0.77 12.99
N ASN A 230 18.62 -1.35 11.81
CA ASN A 230 19.76 -2.02 11.17
C ASN A 230 20.70 -0.90 10.73
N LYS A 231 21.83 -0.75 11.40
CA LYS A 231 22.82 0.29 11.07
C LYS A 231 23.30 0.09 9.64
N PHE A 232 22.86 0.98 8.79
CA PHE A 232 23.34 1.11 7.42
C PHE A 232 24.83 1.53 7.43
N LYS A 233 25.67 0.82 6.69
CA LYS A 233 27.13 1.04 6.72
C LYS A 233 27.75 1.23 5.32
N VAL A 234 26.93 1.30 4.28
CA VAL A 234 27.44 1.52 2.93
C VAL A 234 27.65 3.02 2.72
N PRO A 235 28.87 3.50 2.45
CA PRO A 235 29.10 4.90 2.15
C PRO A 235 28.24 5.35 0.98
N SER A 236 27.36 6.32 1.23
CA SER A 236 26.33 6.70 0.27
C SER A 236 26.14 8.19 0.19
N VAL A 237 25.68 8.66 -0.96
CA VAL A 237 25.20 10.03 -1.15
C VAL A 237 23.76 10.02 -1.60
N LEU A 238 22.95 10.90 -1.04
CA LEU A 238 21.61 11.23 -1.54
C LEU A 238 21.68 12.58 -2.27
N LEU A 239 21.39 12.54 -3.56
CA LEU A 239 21.19 13.72 -4.40
C LEU A 239 19.68 14.01 -4.42
N LEU A 240 19.27 15.11 -3.79
CA LEU A 240 17.89 15.50 -3.62
C LEU A 240 17.60 16.78 -4.41
N GLN A 241 16.78 16.69 -5.46
CA GLN A 241 16.28 17.87 -6.15
C GLN A 241 15.20 18.54 -5.31
N SER A 242 15.43 19.78 -4.94
CA SER A 242 14.46 20.62 -4.24
C SER A 242 13.46 21.20 -5.24
N THR A 243 12.17 21.10 -4.93
CA THR A 243 11.09 21.80 -5.62
C THR A 243 10.49 22.90 -4.74
N GLU A 244 10.50 22.69 -3.41
CA GLU A 244 9.95 23.62 -2.43
C GLU A 244 10.64 23.44 -1.07
N PHE A 245 10.98 24.53 -0.40
CA PHE A 245 11.72 24.50 0.88
C PHE A 245 11.09 23.59 1.94
N ASN A 246 9.78 23.72 2.18
CA ASN A 246 9.10 22.94 3.23
C ASN A 246 9.09 21.45 2.89
N LYS A 247 8.89 21.07 1.64
CA LYS A 247 8.95 19.68 1.18
C LYS A 247 10.34 19.09 1.35
N THR A 248 11.36 19.84 0.89
CA THR A 248 12.77 19.44 1.05
C THR A 248 13.12 19.24 2.53
N LYS A 249 12.71 20.16 3.40
CA LYS A 249 12.95 20.07 4.83
C LYS A 249 12.33 18.81 5.44
N LEU A 250 11.06 18.55 5.15
CA LEU A 250 10.35 17.35 5.63
C LEU A 250 11.00 16.06 5.11
N PHE A 251 11.40 16.04 3.84
CA PHE A 251 12.11 14.92 3.25
C PHE A 251 13.44 14.65 3.98
N VAL A 252 14.25 15.68 4.20
CA VAL A 252 15.54 15.57 4.90
C VAL A 252 15.34 15.11 6.36
N GLU A 253 14.34 15.65 7.05
CA GLU A 253 13.99 15.22 8.42
C GLU A 253 13.59 13.73 8.43
N LYS A 254 12.84 13.27 7.45
CA LYS A 254 12.49 11.85 7.28
C LYS A 254 13.72 10.98 7.05
N VAL A 255 14.63 11.36 6.16
CA VAL A 255 15.89 10.63 5.93
C VAL A 255 16.70 10.53 7.21
N LYS A 256 16.82 11.61 7.95
CA LYS A 256 17.57 11.64 9.23
C LYS A 256 16.93 10.78 10.32
N SER A 257 15.60 10.61 10.31
CA SER A 257 14.90 9.77 11.28
C SER A 257 15.31 8.29 11.20
N PHE A 258 15.87 7.84 10.08
CA PHE A 258 16.42 6.48 9.93
C PHE A 258 17.81 6.30 10.57
N ASN A 259 18.45 7.37 11.07
CA ASN A 259 19.76 7.35 11.75
C ASN A 259 20.90 6.67 10.96
N HIS A 260 20.97 6.95 9.66
CA HIS A 260 22.03 6.44 8.78
C HIS A 260 23.20 7.44 8.68
N ASP A 261 24.17 7.29 9.55
CA ASP A 261 25.38 8.16 9.61
C ASP A 261 26.24 8.11 8.32
N SER A 262 26.06 7.11 7.48
CA SER A 262 26.84 6.88 6.24
C SER A 262 26.23 7.52 5.00
N ILE A 263 25.10 8.21 5.12
CA ILE A 263 24.45 8.91 4.00
C ILE A 263 24.78 10.41 4.06
N LYS A 264 25.55 10.89 3.10
CA LYS A 264 25.73 12.32 2.84
C LYS A 264 24.54 12.84 2.06
N ILE A 265 23.90 13.92 2.51
CA ILE A 265 22.75 14.53 1.83
C ILE A 265 23.22 15.77 1.08
N VAL A 266 23.01 15.79 -0.23
CA VAL A 266 23.27 16.92 -1.11
C VAL A 266 21.94 17.38 -1.72
N VAL A 267 21.53 18.59 -1.39
CA VAL A 267 20.32 19.22 -1.92
C VAL A 267 20.69 20.04 -3.14
N ILE A 268 20.00 19.79 -4.25
CA ILE A 268 20.20 20.50 -5.51
C ILE A 268 19.01 21.45 -5.69
N SER A 269 19.29 22.73 -5.84
CA SER A 269 18.26 23.76 -6.02
C SER A 269 18.69 24.77 -7.09
N ASN A 270 17.75 25.20 -7.90
CA ASN A 270 17.99 26.19 -8.95
C ASN A 270 17.29 27.53 -8.71
N ASP A 271 16.66 27.70 -7.56
CA ASP A 271 15.78 28.84 -7.31
C ASP A 271 16.14 29.65 -6.05
N ASN A 272 15.31 30.66 -5.78
CA ASN A 272 15.49 31.65 -4.74
C ASN A 272 15.53 31.11 -3.29
N ASN A 273 15.33 29.80 -3.08
CA ASN A 273 15.34 29.18 -1.75
C ASN A 273 16.75 28.69 -1.33
N TYR A 274 17.76 28.94 -2.12
CA TYR A 274 19.13 28.45 -1.85
C TYR A 274 19.63 28.84 -0.46
N ASP A 275 19.45 30.08 -0.05
CA ASP A 275 19.91 30.59 1.25
C ASP A 275 19.13 29.99 2.42
N GLU A 276 17.83 29.71 2.23
CA GLU A 276 16.99 29.04 3.24
C GLU A 276 17.36 27.56 3.38
N LEU A 277 17.64 26.88 2.28
CA LEU A 277 18.05 25.47 2.26
C LEU A 277 19.39 25.26 2.98
N GLN A 278 20.32 26.22 2.93
CA GLN A 278 21.58 26.17 3.68
C GLN A 278 21.38 26.17 5.20
N GLN A 279 20.22 26.60 5.70
CA GLN A 279 19.89 26.57 7.13
C GLN A 279 19.50 25.16 7.61
N ILE A 280 19.25 24.22 6.71
CA ILE A 280 18.94 22.84 7.07
C ILE A 280 20.23 22.15 7.55
N GLN A 281 20.31 21.87 8.83
CA GLN A 281 21.51 21.28 9.43
C GLN A 281 21.92 19.96 8.75
N GLY A 282 23.20 19.77 8.44
CA GLY A 282 23.76 18.49 7.96
C GLY A 282 23.38 18.16 6.52
N VAL A 283 23.08 19.15 5.69
CA VAL A 283 22.97 19.03 4.25
C VAL A 283 24.02 19.92 3.56
N GLU A 284 24.45 19.51 2.39
CA GLU A 284 25.21 20.33 1.47
C GLU A 284 24.25 20.85 0.39
N VAL A 285 24.26 22.14 0.07
CA VAL A 285 23.37 22.72 -0.93
C VAL A 285 24.20 23.11 -2.15
N VAL A 286 23.75 22.68 -3.32
CA VAL A 286 24.41 22.93 -4.62
C VAL A 286 23.40 23.55 -5.58
N GLU A 287 23.82 24.55 -6.33
CA GLU A 287 22.99 25.17 -7.37
C GLU A 287 22.96 24.31 -8.62
N GLY A 288 21.77 23.98 -9.13
CA GLY A 288 21.55 23.21 -10.34
C GLY A 288 20.30 22.38 -10.40
N PHE A 289 20.17 21.61 -11.47
CA PHE A 289 19.12 20.61 -11.71
C PHE A 289 19.73 19.24 -12.01
N PHE A 290 18.98 18.16 -11.80
CA PHE A 290 19.41 16.82 -12.27
C PHE A 290 19.67 16.79 -13.77
N ASN A 291 18.86 17.50 -14.55
CA ASN A 291 19.01 17.57 -15.98
C ASN A 291 20.25 18.34 -16.43
N ASP A 292 20.82 19.15 -15.54
CA ASP A 292 22.08 19.84 -15.75
C ASP A 292 23.31 18.98 -15.40
N PHE A 293 23.12 17.82 -14.77
CA PHE A 293 24.13 16.80 -14.65
C PHE A 293 24.23 16.06 -16.00
N PRO A 294 25.27 16.08 -16.72
CA PRO A 294 26.66 16.43 -16.55
C PRO A 294 27.09 17.70 -17.30
N LYS A 295 26.18 18.49 -17.84
CA LYS A 295 26.51 19.62 -18.73
C LYS A 295 26.71 20.96 -18.06
N ASN A 296 26.21 21.11 -16.81
CA ASN A 296 26.49 22.32 -16.07
C ASN A 296 27.91 22.26 -15.47
N SER A 297 28.80 23.17 -15.89
CA SER A 297 30.20 23.13 -15.45
C SER A 297 30.38 23.28 -13.94
N SER A 298 29.43 23.86 -13.20
CA SER A 298 29.46 23.95 -11.75
C SER A 298 29.20 22.61 -11.08
N ILE A 299 28.26 21.81 -11.60
CA ILE A 299 27.95 20.49 -11.08
C ILE A 299 29.01 19.47 -11.49
N LEU A 300 29.54 19.53 -12.70
CA LEU A 300 30.67 18.72 -13.16
C LEU A 300 31.90 18.85 -12.24
N LYS A 301 32.12 20.03 -11.70
CA LYS A 301 33.22 20.29 -10.76
C LYS A 301 33.03 19.54 -9.42
N TYR A 302 31.78 19.30 -9.01
CA TYR A 302 31.45 18.61 -7.77
C TYR A 302 31.25 17.09 -7.92
N GLN A 303 31.08 16.57 -9.15
CA GLN A 303 30.80 15.14 -9.35
C GLN A 303 31.82 14.22 -8.74
N ASP A 304 33.09 14.46 -9.01
CA ASP A 304 34.16 13.59 -8.49
C ASP A 304 34.34 13.79 -6.98
N GLU A 305 34.24 15.00 -6.47
CA GLU A 305 34.34 15.31 -5.04
C GLU A 305 33.12 14.78 -4.25
N MET A 306 31.91 14.90 -4.79
CA MET A 306 30.68 14.41 -4.15
C MET A 306 30.63 12.89 -4.09
N LEU A 307 31.19 12.21 -5.06
CA LEU A 307 31.14 10.76 -5.20
C LEU A 307 32.41 10.06 -4.69
N GLU A 308 33.42 10.82 -4.26
CA GLU A 308 34.64 10.24 -3.71
C GLU A 308 34.34 9.41 -2.46
N GLY A 309 34.80 8.18 -2.46
CA GLY A 309 34.56 7.23 -1.37
C GLY A 309 33.12 6.70 -1.26
N THR A 310 32.24 7.04 -2.21
CA THR A 310 30.84 6.63 -2.24
C THR A 310 30.67 5.29 -2.98
N GLU A 311 29.93 4.36 -2.39
CA GLU A 311 29.54 3.09 -3.04
C GLU A 311 28.14 3.16 -3.66
N LEU A 312 27.19 3.88 -3.04
CA LEU A 312 25.82 4.02 -3.52
C LEU A 312 25.42 5.48 -3.70
N VAL A 313 24.63 5.72 -4.71
CA VAL A 313 24.02 7.02 -5.01
C VAL A 313 22.50 6.84 -5.02
N TYR A 314 21.82 7.54 -4.13
CA TYR A 314 20.37 7.69 -4.17
C TYR A 314 20.06 9.02 -4.84
N ILE A 315 19.07 9.01 -5.73
CA ILE A 315 18.65 10.23 -6.45
C ILE A 315 17.14 10.32 -6.31
N SER A 316 16.66 11.48 -5.82
CA SER A 316 15.24 11.70 -5.59
C SER A 316 14.86 13.16 -5.80
N THR A 317 13.57 13.41 -6.00
CA THR A 317 12.97 14.72 -5.80
C THR A 317 12.27 14.77 -4.44
N ASP A 318 12.01 15.94 -3.90
CA ASP A 318 11.22 16.15 -2.68
C ASP A 318 9.70 15.98 -2.90
N GLU A 319 9.28 15.58 -4.10
CA GLU A 319 7.92 15.15 -4.43
C GLU A 319 7.64 13.68 -4.07
N VAL A 320 8.61 12.99 -3.48
CA VAL A 320 8.50 11.60 -3.05
C VAL A 320 8.39 11.53 -1.54
N ASP A 321 7.34 10.90 -1.02
CA ASP A 321 7.23 10.57 0.40
C ASP A 321 7.78 9.17 0.66
N ILE A 322 8.74 9.07 1.58
CA ILE A 322 9.35 7.80 1.97
C ILE A 322 8.49 7.14 3.04
N LEU A 323 7.95 5.94 2.75
CA LEU A 323 7.08 5.22 3.66
C LEU A 323 7.83 4.31 4.65
N ASN A 324 8.98 3.76 4.23
CA ASN A 324 9.83 2.91 5.07
C ASN A 324 11.31 3.16 4.79
N ASP A 325 12.20 2.40 5.43
CA ASP A 325 13.64 2.55 5.24
C ASP A 325 14.12 2.02 3.87
N VAL A 326 13.80 2.78 2.82
CA VAL A 326 14.19 2.45 1.44
C VAL A 326 15.71 2.42 1.25
N PHE A 327 16.46 3.19 2.03
CA PHE A 327 17.92 3.25 1.93
C PHE A 327 18.55 1.94 2.34
N TYR A 328 18.12 1.41 3.48
CA TYR A 328 18.58 0.11 3.96
C TYR A 328 18.19 -1.00 2.97
N ASN A 329 16.91 -1.07 2.60
CA ASN A 329 16.40 -2.14 1.74
C ASN A 329 17.10 -2.18 0.37
N LEU A 330 17.26 -1.04 -0.29
CA LEU A 330 17.94 -0.98 -1.60
C LEU A 330 19.45 -1.25 -1.48
N SER A 331 20.09 -0.90 -0.35
CA SER A 331 21.48 -1.23 -0.10
C SER A 331 21.72 -2.72 0.05
N GLU A 332 20.79 -3.46 0.63
CA GLU A 332 20.88 -4.91 0.76
C GLU A 332 20.85 -5.59 -0.61
N ILE A 333 20.05 -5.09 -1.55
CA ILE A 333 20.05 -5.58 -2.94
C ILE A 333 21.41 -5.37 -3.59
N TYR A 334 21.99 -4.19 -3.44
CA TYR A 334 23.35 -3.90 -3.91
C TYR A 334 24.38 -4.86 -3.30
N ARG A 335 24.35 -5.09 -1.99
CA ARG A 335 25.29 -5.98 -1.28
C ARG A 335 25.22 -7.43 -1.78
N GLN A 336 24.03 -7.90 -2.16
CA GLN A 336 23.84 -9.25 -2.70
C GLN A 336 24.36 -9.43 -4.11
N GLY A 337 24.44 -8.36 -4.92
CA GLY A 337 24.79 -8.44 -6.33
C GLY A 337 25.74 -7.37 -6.86
N LYS A 338 26.72 -6.91 -6.08
CA LYS A 338 27.61 -5.77 -6.39
C LYS A 338 28.12 -5.67 -7.83
N ARG A 339 28.55 -6.77 -8.45
CA ARG A 339 29.15 -6.75 -9.81
C ARG A 339 28.15 -6.52 -10.91
N GLU A 340 26.95 -7.03 -10.75
CA GLU A 340 25.89 -6.99 -11.75
C GLU A 340 24.93 -5.82 -11.51
N PHE A 341 24.97 -5.21 -10.34
CA PHE A 341 24.07 -4.15 -9.95
C PHE A 341 24.19 -2.94 -10.88
N GLY A 342 23.07 -2.56 -11.47
CA GLY A 342 22.94 -1.34 -12.27
C GLY A 342 22.21 -0.27 -11.48
N CYS A 343 20.92 -0.51 -11.24
CA CYS A 343 20.12 0.35 -10.38
C CYS A 343 18.93 -0.42 -9.79
N ALA A 344 18.33 0.19 -8.76
CA ALA A 344 17.12 -0.31 -8.10
C ALA A 344 16.13 0.83 -7.86
N PHE A 345 14.86 0.50 -8.00
CA PHE A 345 13.73 1.39 -7.77
C PHE A 345 12.90 0.89 -6.60
N PRO A 346 12.31 1.77 -5.79
CA PRO A 346 11.27 1.38 -4.85
C PRO A 346 9.94 1.10 -5.58
N LEU A 347 9.03 0.43 -4.88
CA LEU A 347 7.64 0.36 -5.27
C LEU A 347 6.98 1.71 -5.02
N SER A 348 6.26 2.23 -6.01
CA SER A 348 5.64 3.55 -5.93
C SER A 348 4.12 3.47 -5.86
N PHE A 349 3.54 4.37 -5.07
CA PHE A 349 2.11 4.60 -4.92
C PHE A 349 1.75 6.02 -5.37
N ASP A 350 0.50 6.23 -5.75
CA ASP A 350 -0.07 7.57 -5.89
C ASP A 350 -0.57 8.10 -4.52
N GLU A 351 -1.04 9.35 -4.49
CA GLU A 351 -1.57 9.99 -3.29
C GLU A 351 -2.84 9.30 -2.74
N ARG A 352 -3.47 8.43 -3.53
CA ARG A 352 -4.62 7.59 -3.14
C ARG A 352 -4.19 6.21 -2.64
N ASN A 353 -2.88 6.01 -2.42
CA ASN A 353 -2.29 4.73 -2.03
C ASN A 353 -2.55 3.58 -3.03
N SER A 354 -2.82 3.93 -4.28
CA SER A 354 -2.84 2.94 -5.36
C SER A 354 -1.43 2.70 -5.84
N VAL A 355 -1.08 1.45 -6.10
CA VAL A 355 0.22 1.14 -6.70
C VAL A 355 0.30 1.77 -8.09
N LEU A 356 1.20 2.73 -8.24
CA LEU A 356 1.43 3.39 -9.52
C LEU A 356 1.99 2.43 -10.54
N SER A 357 3.04 1.70 -10.15
CA SER A 357 3.65 0.74 -11.05
C SER A 357 4.55 -0.22 -10.30
N THR A 358 4.53 -1.48 -10.70
CA THR A 358 5.59 -2.46 -10.39
C THR A 358 6.52 -2.69 -11.55
N SER A 359 6.07 -2.32 -12.73
CA SER A 359 6.89 -2.40 -13.93
C SER A 359 6.34 -1.46 -14.98
N LEU A 360 7.26 -0.77 -15.61
CA LEU A 360 7.02 -0.03 -16.83
C LEU A 360 7.41 -0.91 -18.01
N TYR A 361 6.60 -0.98 -19.05
CA TYR A 361 7.02 -1.55 -20.33
C TYR A 361 6.63 -0.64 -21.49
N ILE A 362 7.47 -0.65 -22.49
CA ILE A 362 7.33 0.18 -23.68
C ILE A 362 6.94 -0.71 -24.83
N THR A 363 5.90 -0.33 -25.57
CA THR A 363 5.49 -1.00 -26.80
C THR A 363 5.78 -0.11 -28.01
N LEU A 364 6.14 -0.74 -29.12
CA LEU A 364 6.28 -0.05 -30.42
C LEU A 364 5.15 -0.53 -31.34
N SER A 365 4.30 0.39 -31.77
CA SER A 365 3.26 0.09 -32.78
C SER A 365 3.87 -0.12 -34.17
N LYS A 366 3.10 -0.74 -35.07
CA LYS A 366 3.49 -0.88 -36.48
C LYS A 366 3.74 0.45 -37.19
N GLN A 367 3.27 1.55 -36.65
CA GLN A 367 3.46 2.91 -37.18
C GLN A 367 4.64 3.64 -36.49
N ASN A 368 5.50 2.90 -35.76
CA ASN A 368 6.62 3.44 -34.98
C ASN A 368 6.22 4.43 -33.88
N HIS A 369 5.00 4.31 -33.34
CA HIS A 369 4.61 5.04 -32.14
C HIS A 369 4.91 4.20 -30.91
N LEU A 370 5.62 4.79 -29.94
CA LEU A 370 5.79 4.18 -28.62
C LEU A 370 4.50 4.28 -27.80
N GLY A 371 4.16 3.20 -27.12
CA GLY A 371 3.14 3.17 -26.08
C GLY A 371 3.82 2.93 -24.73
N LEU A 372 3.53 3.74 -23.75
CA LEU A 372 3.95 3.56 -22.37
C LEU A 372 2.84 2.80 -21.63
N HIS A 373 3.18 1.67 -21.06
CA HIS A 373 2.25 0.87 -20.30
C HIS A 373 2.74 0.72 -18.88
N LEU A 374 1.95 1.24 -17.94
CA LEU A 374 2.14 0.99 -16.52
C LEU A 374 1.43 -0.32 -16.18
N ASN A 375 2.14 -1.24 -15.58
CA ASN A 375 1.51 -2.42 -15.03
C ASN A 375 0.82 -2.04 -13.72
N HIS A 376 -0.39 -1.51 -13.84
CA HIS A 376 -1.25 -1.24 -12.70
C HIS A 376 -1.74 -2.56 -12.13
N GLN A 377 -1.16 -3.01 -11.05
CA GLN A 377 -1.82 -4.00 -10.23
C GLN A 377 -2.55 -3.28 -9.10
N ASN A 378 -3.81 -3.52 -9.03
CA ASN A 378 -4.83 -2.69 -8.41
C ASN A 378 -4.84 -2.63 -6.89
N SER A 379 -3.87 -3.16 -6.16
CA SER A 379 -3.72 -2.93 -4.73
C SER A 379 -2.33 -3.30 -4.21
N PHE A 380 -1.88 -2.57 -3.20
CA PHE A 380 -0.71 -2.83 -2.37
C PHE A 380 -0.57 -4.31 -1.95
N TYR A 381 -1.69 -4.98 -1.70
CA TYR A 381 -1.74 -6.34 -1.18
C TYR A 381 -1.73 -7.44 -2.23
N ASN A 382 -1.76 -7.11 -3.51
CA ASN A 382 -1.68 -8.09 -4.59
C ASN A 382 -0.24 -8.42 -5.02
N TYR A 383 0.76 -7.93 -4.25
CA TYR A 383 2.17 -8.15 -4.55
C TYR A 383 2.74 -9.34 -3.80
N SER A 384 3.47 -10.17 -4.52
CA SER A 384 4.52 -10.97 -3.91
C SER A 384 5.64 -10.00 -3.50
N PHE A 385 5.88 -9.88 -2.20
CA PHE A 385 7.04 -9.16 -1.70
C PHE A 385 8.32 -9.78 -2.26
N GLY A 386 9.22 -8.94 -2.78
CA GLY A 386 10.47 -9.42 -3.33
C GLY A 386 11.10 -8.47 -4.34
N ILE A 387 12.05 -8.99 -5.07
CA ILE A 387 12.80 -8.26 -6.08
C ILE A 387 12.27 -8.65 -7.46
N VAL A 388 11.80 -7.68 -8.21
CA VAL A 388 11.36 -7.86 -9.60
C VAL A 388 12.45 -7.37 -10.54
N ASN A 389 12.95 -8.26 -11.41
CA ASN A 389 13.85 -7.83 -12.49
C ASN A 389 13.04 -7.08 -13.54
N ASN A 390 13.37 -5.83 -13.77
CA ASN A 390 12.71 -5.02 -14.78
C ASN A 390 13.72 -4.12 -15.52
N PRO A 391 14.01 -4.40 -16.79
CA PRO A 391 15.03 -3.70 -17.54
C PRO A 391 14.69 -2.22 -17.82
N VAL A 392 13.45 -1.82 -17.65
CA VAL A 392 12.96 -0.45 -17.87
C VAL A 392 12.83 0.34 -16.56
N GLY A 393 12.88 -0.35 -15.42
CA GLY A 393 12.73 0.29 -14.11
C GLY A 393 11.28 0.50 -13.70
N ASN A 394 11.05 1.49 -12.86
CA ASN A 394 9.75 1.85 -12.33
C ASN A 394 9.43 3.34 -12.60
N PHE A 395 8.17 3.70 -12.51
CA PHE A 395 7.71 5.07 -12.69
C PHE A 395 7.69 5.79 -11.33
N VAL A 396 8.81 6.39 -10.98
CA VAL A 396 8.99 7.09 -9.69
C VAL A 396 10.21 8.00 -9.76
N ASN A 397 10.15 9.13 -9.06
CA ASN A 397 11.27 10.05 -8.93
C ASN A 397 12.24 9.65 -7.80
N PHE A 398 12.53 8.36 -7.70
CA PHE A 398 13.51 7.80 -6.77
C PHE A 398 14.26 6.63 -7.38
N ILE A 399 15.60 6.66 -7.33
CA ILE A 399 16.46 5.58 -7.81
C ILE A 399 17.67 5.39 -6.89
N CYS A 400 18.12 4.16 -6.75
CA CYS A 400 19.40 3.80 -6.16
C CYS A 400 20.32 3.22 -7.23
N THR A 401 21.55 3.72 -7.33
CA THR A 401 22.54 3.27 -8.31
C THR A 401 23.95 3.34 -7.73
N THR A 402 25.00 3.21 -8.57
CA THR A 402 26.39 3.35 -8.18
C THR A 402 27.10 4.42 -9.00
N PRO A 403 28.18 5.03 -8.49
CA PRO A 403 29.02 5.94 -9.30
C PRO A 403 29.52 5.28 -10.60
N ALA A 404 29.85 3.99 -10.55
CA ALA A 404 30.28 3.23 -11.72
C ALA A 404 29.18 3.10 -12.78
N SER A 405 27.92 2.88 -12.36
CA SER A 405 26.78 2.81 -13.26
C SER A 405 26.48 4.17 -13.90
N LEU A 406 26.57 5.26 -13.14
CA LEU A 406 26.43 6.61 -13.68
C LEU A 406 27.48 6.91 -14.75
N LYS A 407 28.73 6.58 -14.50
CA LYS A 407 29.84 6.76 -15.46
C LYS A 407 29.71 5.87 -16.69
N LEU A 408 29.18 4.66 -16.54
CA LEU A 408 29.04 3.68 -17.63
C LEU A 408 28.13 4.16 -18.74
N VAL A 409 27.09 4.93 -18.41
CA VAL A 409 26.09 5.42 -19.37
C VAL A 409 26.10 6.95 -19.53
N ASP A 410 27.23 7.57 -19.13
CA ASP A 410 27.45 9.01 -19.23
C ASP A 410 26.34 9.85 -18.54
N TRP A 411 25.90 9.36 -17.39
CA TRP A 411 24.86 9.96 -16.55
C TRP A 411 23.47 10.00 -17.22
N PHE A 412 22.72 11.11 -17.03
CA PHE A 412 21.36 11.25 -17.53
C PHE A 412 21.29 12.13 -18.78
N ASN A 413 20.34 11.81 -19.64
CA ASN A 413 20.04 12.65 -20.79
C ASN A 413 19.33 13.93 -20.34
N ILE A 414 19.90 15.07 -20.69
CA ILE A 414 19.45 16.40 -20.29
C ILE A 414 18.13 16.86 -20.94
N ASN A 415 17.60 16.11 -21.90
CA ASN A 415 16.39 16.52 -22.60
C ASN A 415 15.10 16.15 -21.87
N TYR A 416 15.20 15.57 -20.67
CA TYR A 416 14.05 15.22 -19.85
C TYR A 416 13.79 16.29 -18.79
N GLU A 417 12.51 16.51 -18.51
CA GLU A 417 12.07 17.45 -17.46
C GLU A 417 11.47 16.73 -16.25
N HIS A 418 11.25 15.40 -16.36
CA HIS A 418 10.61 14.62 -15.33
C HIS A 418 11.23 13.20 -15.17
N SER A 419 10.50 12.28 -14.59
CA SER A 419 10.96 10.96 -14.15
C SER A 419 11.37 9.98 -15.25
N LEU A 420 10.96 10.16 -16.51
CA LEU A 420 11.27 9.21 -17.57
C LEU A 420 12.76 9.13 -17.92
N PHE A 421 13.57 10.09 -17.52
CA PHE A 421 15.03 10.00 -17.67
C PHE A 421 15.62 8.83 -16.85
N PHE A 422 15.04 8.47 -15.70
CA PHE A 422 15.42 7.27 -14.95
C PHE A 422 15.14 5.98 -15.73
N ASN A 423 14.08 5.97 -16.53
CA ASN A 423 13.73 4.82 -17.35
C ASN A 423 14.68 4.64 -18.54
N GLU A 424 15.09 5.73 -19.19
CA GLU A 424 16.13 5.67 -20.21
C GLU A 424 17.46 5.18 -19.60
N PHE A 425 17.87 5.73 -18.45
CA PHE A 425 19.04 5.32 -17.71
C PHE A 425 19.01 3.82 -17.37
N ALA A 426 17.87 3.31 -16.89
CA ALA A 426 17.66 1.89 -16.60
C ALA A 426 17.83 1.01 -17.85
N MET A 427 17.24 1.41 -18.99
CA MET A 427 17.38 0.68 -20.25
C MET A 427 18.83 0.70 -20.76
N MET A 428 19.53 1.82 -20.65
CA MET A 428 20.95 1.91 -21.03
C MET A 428 21.81 1.01 -20.15
N LEU A 429 21.59 0.94 -18.85
CA LEU A 429 22.26 -0.01 -17.95
C LEU A 429 21.95 -1.46 -18.32
N SER A 430 20.70 -1.76 -18.63
CA SER A 430 20.27 -3.10 -19.07
C SER A 430 20.94 -3.51 -20.39
N SER A 431 21.13 -2.59 -21.33
CA SER A 431 21.87 -2.86 -22.59
C SER A 431 23.33 -3.22 -22.33
N GLN A 432 23.91 -2.67 -21.26
CA GLN A 432 25.25 -2.99 -20.77
C GLN A 432 25.29 -4.23 -19.84
N LYS A 433 24.22 -5.03 -19.85
CA LYS A 433 24.05 -6.24 -19.03
C LYS A 433 24.11 -6.01 -17.52
N LYS A 434 23.79 -4.80 -17.07
CA LYS A 434 23.61 -4.49 -15.66
C LYS A 434 22.20 -4.85 -15.22
N LYS A 435 22.08 -5.29 -13.97
CA LYS A 435 20.81 -5.70 -13.36
C LYS A 435 20.03 -4.47 -12.92
N VAL A 436 18.81 -4.34 -13.43
CA VAL A 436 17.83 -3.33 -13.03
C VAL A 436 16.69 -4.02 -12.33
N VAL A 437 16.30 -3.53 -11.14
CA VAL A 437 15.30 -4.18 -10.30
C VAL A 437 14.31 -3.17 -9.73
N VAL A 438 13.12 -3.65 -9.40
CA VAL A 438 12.14 -2.96 -8.53
C VAL A 438 12.05 -3.76 -7.24
N ASP A 439 12.29 -3.08 -6.11
CA ASP A 439 12.16 -3.69 -4.78
C ASP A 439 10.78 -3.37 -4.20
N THR A 440 9.98 -4.40 -4.03
CA THR A 440 8.63 -4.26 -3.48
C THR A 440 8.62 -4.14 -1.95
N ASN A 441 9.75 -4.26 -1.28
CA ASN A 441 9.90 -3.98 0.16
C ASN A 441 10.28 -2.52 0.43
N SER A 442 10.75 -1.79 -0.58
CA SER A 442 11.04 -0.36 -0.53
C SER A 442 9.81 0.43 -1.01
N LEU A 443 9.21 1.23 -0.14
CA LEU A 443 7.89 1.82 -0.39
C LEU A 443 7.95 3.35 -0.38
N VAL A 444 7.42 3.97 -1.43
CA VAL A 444 7.32 5.43 -1.55
C VAL A 444 5.98 5.86 -2.14
N ILE A 445 5.55 7.09 -1.85
CA ILE A 445 4.45 7.75 -2.56
C ILE A 445 5.06 8.77 -3.52
N GLN A 446 4.65 8.74 -4.78
CA GLN A 446 4.95 9.79 -5.75
C GLN A 446 3.84 10.82 -5.70
N ASN A 447 4.12 11.98 -5.12
CA ASN A 447 3.17 13.08 -5.03
C ASN A 447 3.05 13.83 -6.36
N GLY A 448 1.92 14.49 -6.57
CA GLY A 448 1.65 15.28 -7.76
C GLY A 448 1.30 14.45 -9.01
N PHE A 449 1.23 13.12 -8.92
CA PHE A 449 0.96 12.25 -10.06
C PHE A 449 -0.39 12.53 -10.74
N LEU A 450 -1.38 12.97 -9.98
CA LEU A 450 -2.73 13.26 -10.47
C LEU A 450 -2.92 14.72 -10.92
N ALA A 451 -1.89 15.57 -10.79
CA ALA A 451 -1.96 16.95 -11.21
C ALA A 451 -1.83 17.08 -12.75
N ASP A 452 -2.56 18.02 -13.36
CA ASP A 452 -2.54 18.25 -14.79
C ASP A 452 -1.13 18.55 -15.31
N TYR A 453 -0.32 19.32 -14.57
CA TYR A 453 1.05 19.64 -14.94
C TYR A 453 1.97 18.40 -14.99
N PHE A 454 1.71 17.38 -14.19
CA PHE A 454 2.45 16.13 -14.24
C PHE A 454 2.22 15.41 -15.58
N LEU A 455 0.98 15.38 -16.03
CA LEU A 455 0.63 14.78 -17.32
C LEU A 455 1.31 15.50 -18.48
N GLU A 456 1.33 16.83 -18.49
CA GLU A 456 1.98 17.64 -19.53
C GLU A 456 3.48 17.37 -19.60
N ARG A 457 4.18 17.39 -18.46
CA ARG A 457 5.62 17.08 -18.37
C ARG A 457 5.93 15.66 -18.79
N THR A 458 5.12 14.70 -18.35
CA THR A 458 5.28 13.31 -18.73
C THR A 458 5.11 13.10 -20.24
N LEU A 459 4.19 13.83 -20.89
CA LEU A 459 4.03 13.78 -22.34
C LEU A 459 5.25 14.35 -23.08
N LEU A 460 5.87 15.39 -22.57
CA LEU A 460 7.11 15.92 -23.12
C LEU A 460 8.27 14.94 -22.98
N ASP A 461 8.46 14.38 -21.80
CA ASP A 461 9.45 13.34 -21.53
C ASP A 461 9.24 12.10 -22.40
N PHE A 462 7.98 11.71 -22.60
CA PHE A 462 7.63 10.60 -23.48
C PHE A 462 8.04 10.86 -24.92
N LYS A 463 7.88 12.08 -25.41
CA LYS A 463 8.36 12.48 -26.75
C LYS A 463 9.88 12.37 -26.85
N ASN A 464 10.60 12.80 -25.82
CA ASN A 464 12.06 12.73 -25.74
C ASN A 464 12.53 11.27 -25.68
N LEU A 465 11.89 10.44 -24.86
CA LEU A 465 12.16 8.99 -24.79
C LEU A 465 11.93 8.31 -26.13
N ASN A 466 10.84 8.65 -26.83
CA ASN A 466 10.56 8.13 -28.17
C ASN A 466 11.69 8.47 -29.15
N GLN A 467 12.17 9.71 -29.14
CA GLN A 467 13.27 10.13 -29.99
C GLN A 467 14.58 9.40 -29.64
N SER A 468 14.88 9.26 -28.36
CA SER A 468 16.05 8.53 -27.89
C SER A 468 16.03 7.06 -28.31
N VAL A 469 14.90 6.38 -28.15
CA VAL A 469 14.72 4.98 -28.58
C VAL A 469 14.86 4.83 -30.10
N GLN A 470 14.32 5.77 -30.89
CA GLN A 470 14.46 5.71 -32.35
C GLN A 470 15.92 5.90 -32.79
N ASN A 471 16.68 6.71 -32.07
CA ASN A 471 18.07 7.00 -32.39
C ASN A 471 19.06 5.95 -31.83
N ASN A 472 18.68 5.19 -30.82
CA ASN A 472 19.54 4.22 -30.16
C ASN A 472 18.99 2.79 -30.26
N LYS A 473 19.58 2.00 -31.18
CA LYS A 473 19.18 0.61 -31.41
C LYS A 473 19.41 -0.32 -30.23
N ASP A 474 20.30 0.02 -29.30
CA ASP A 474 20.59 -0.79 -28.12
C ASP A 474 19.41 -0.79 -27.12
N LEU A 475 18.48 0.15 -27.25
CA LEU A 475 17.27 0.22 -26.44
C LEU A 475 16.11 -0.62 -27.00
N HIS A 476 16.16 -1.03 -28.29
CA HIS A 476 15.11 -1.79 -28.94
C HIS A 476 14.78 -3.14 -28.30
N PRO A 477 15.74 -3.91 -27.70
CA PRO A 477 15.41 -5.17 -27.04
C PRO A 477 14.45 -5.04 -25.86
N PHE A 478 14.33 -3.85 -25.26
CA PHE A 478 13.45 -3.59 -24.10
C PHE A 478 12.04 -3.14 -24.49
N ILE A 479 11.77 -3.10 -25.81
CA ILE A 479 10.50 -2.64 -26.37
C ILE A 479 9.71 -3.84 -26.86
N THR A 480 8.50 -4.00 -26.36
CA THR A 480 7.59 -5.04 -26.82
C THR A 480 6.96 -4.62 -28.16
N GLN A 481 7.21 -5.35 -29.23
CA GLN A 481 6.53 -5.11 -30.50
C GLN A 481 5.07 -5.56 -30.39
N GLN A 482 4.14 -4.66 -30.62
CA GLN A 482 2.74 -5.03 -30.83
C GLN A 482 2.59 -5.80 -32.14
N LYS A 483 2.16 -7.05 -32.05
CA LYS A 483 1.85 -7.91 -33.20
C LYS A 483 0.59 -7.48 -33.93
#